data_926fa12e27f9a620bcb3191ba03d30a0
#
_entry.id   926fa12e27f9a620bcb3191ba03d30a0
#
_cell.length_a   1.000
_cell.length_b   1.000
_cell.length_c   1.000
_cell.angle_alpha   90.00
_cell.angle_beta   90.00
_cell.angle_gamma   90.00
#
_symmetry.space_group_name_H-M   'P 1'
#
loop_
_entity.id
_entity.type
_entity.pdbx_description
1 polymer ?
#
loop_
_entity_poly.entity_id
_entity_poly.type
_entity_poly.pdbx_seq_one_letter_code
_entity_poly.pdbx_strand_id
1 'polypeptide(L)'
;FFTASREASKFQEFVKCLNEGNQVWAKNSSVIGFIIARKFFKKKPRENSLAEFDCGAAWMALTIQARLLGYYTHGMGGINRAKIEELFKLDVKKQKVMMGFALGKREDASALPEELRNKEIPSPREELGDIWKIM
;
A
#
# COMPACT_ATOMS: atom_id res chain seq x y z
N PHE A 1 -0.61 3.87 9.50
CA PHE A 1 -0.75 4.45 8.15
C PHE A 1 -0.22 5.87 8.14
N PHE A 2 0.64 6.18 7.16
CA PHE A 2 0.98 7.56 6.79
C PHE A 2 0.37 7.82 5.42
N THR A 3 -0.36 8.91 5.25
CA THR A 3 -1.06 9.24 4.01
C THR A 3 -0.85 10.69 3.62
N ALA A 4 -0.85 10.97 2.31
CA ALA A 4 -0.93 12.30 1.76
C ALA A 4 -1.99 12.35 0.67
N SER A 5 -2.93 13.30 0.75
CA SER A 5 -3.85 13.62 -0.34
C SER A 5 -3.13 14.39 -1.44
N ARG A 6 -3.66 14.38 -2.65
CA ARG A 6 -3.07 15.07 -3.82
C ARG A 6 -2.86 16.57 -3.56
N GLU A 7 -3.72 17.18 -2.76
CA GLU A 7 -3.67 18.61 -2.41
C GLU A 7 -2.67 18.91 -1.29
N ALA A 8 -2.18 17.87 -0.59
CA ALA A 8 -1.22 18.07 0.50
C ALA A 8 0.16 18.46 -0.05
N SER A 9 0.82 19.43 0.59
CA SER A 9 2.16 19.89 0.21
C SER A 9 3.20 18.77 0.14
N LYS A 10 3.03 17.71 0.93
CA LYS A 10 3.92 16.55 0.98
C LYS A 10 3.60 15.45 -0.04
N PHE A 11 2.57 15.58 -0.84
CA PHE A 11 2.18 14.52 -1.79
C PHE A 11 3.33 14.11 -2.72
N GLN A 12 4.08 15.09 -3.24
CA GLN A 12 5.21 14.81 -4.13
C GLN A 12 6.37 14.09 -3.42
N GLU A 13 6.56 14.29 -2.14
CA GLU A 13 7.54 13.55 -1.33
C GLU A 13 7.12 12.08 -1.22
N PHE A 14 5.82 11.81 -1.05
CA PHE A 14 5.27 10.44 -1.06
C PHE A 14 5.45 9.77 -2.43
N VAL A 15 5.19 10.48 -3.54
CA VAL A 15 5.43 9.97 -4.90
C VAL A 15 6.89 9.55 -5.06
N LYS A 16 7.86 10.38 -4.63
CA LYS A 16 9.30 10.10 -4.72
C LYS A 16 9.76 8.89 -3.89
N CYS A 17 8.95 8.43 -2.96
CA CYS A 17 9.18 7.20 -2.20
C CYS A 17 8.75 5.93 -2.95
N LEU A 18 8.12 6.04 -4.11
CA LEU A 18 7.75 4.92 -4.97
C LEU A 18 8.89 4.63 -5.96
N ASN A 19 8.96 3.40 -6.47
CA ASN A 19 9.81 3.07 -7.60
C ASN A 19 9.27 3.77 -8.87
N GLU A 20 10.13 4.01 -9.84
CA GLU A 20 9.82 4.77 -11.06
C GLU A 20 8.56 4.28 -11.78
N GLY A 21 8.41 2.96 -11.96
CA GLY A 21 7.23 2.37 -12.59
C GLY A 21 5.92 2.69 -11.85
N ASN A 22 5.95 2.79 -10.53
CA ASN A 22 4.78 3.18 -9.74
C ASN A 22 4.56 4.70 -9.75
N GLN A 23 5.62 5.51 -9.82
CA GLN A 23 5.50 6.97 -9.91
C GLN A 23 4.72 7.41 -11.16
N VAL A 24 4.87 6.69 -12.29
CA VAL A 24 4.23 7.02 -13.58
C VAL A 24 2.73 7.19 -13.45
N TRP A 25 2.06 6.31 -12.72
CA TRP A 25 0.61 6.29 -12.59
C TRP A 25 0.11 6.77 -11.21
N ALA A 26 0.81 6.41 -10.11
CA ALA A 26 0.35 6.71 -8.76
C ALA A 26 0.31 8.21 -8.45
N LYS A 27 1.11 9.04 -9.12
CA LYS A 27 1.05 10.51 -9.04
C LYS A 27 -0.34 11.07 -9.38
N ASN A 28 -1.17 10.31 -10.10
CA ASN A 28 -2.53 10.69 -10.47
C ASN A 28 -3.58 10.25 -9.45
N SER A 29 -3.22 9.44 -8.44
CA SER A 29 -4.14 9.00 -7.40
C SER A 29 -4.58 10.14 -6.48
N SER A 30 -5.72 9.98 -5.81
CA SER A 30 -6.21 10.97 -4.84
C SER A 30 -5.41 10.95 -3.55
N VAL A 31 -4.91 9.78 -3.16
CA VAL A 31 -4.12 9.58 -1.93
C VAL A 31 -3.01 8.57 -2.21
N ILE A 32 -1.83 8.85 -1.70
CA ILE A 32 -0.75 7.87 -1.53
C ILE A 32 -0.53 7.64 -0.05
N GLY A 33 -0.30 6.39 0.33
CA GLY A 33 0.00 6.05 1.72
C GLY A 33 0.99 4.91 1.86
N PHE A 34 1.51 4.77 3.09
CA PHE A 34 2.42 3.69 3.48
C PHE A 34 1.91 3.02 4.75
N ILE A 35 2.03 1.71 4.81
CA ILE A 35 1.70 0.88 5.96
C ILE A 35 2.99 0.57 6.69
N ILE A 36 3.02 0.90 7.98
CA ILE A 36 4.17 0.69 8.85
C ILE A 36 3.75 -0.21 10.00
N ALA A 37 4.38 -1.37 10.11
CA ALA A 37 4.21 -2.27 11.23
C ALA A 37 4.97 -1.75 12.45
N ARG A 38 4.35 -1.84 13.61
CA ARG A 38 5.00 -1.59 14.90
C ARG A 38 5.39 -2.93 15.53
N LYS A 39 6.69 -3.19 15.59
CA LYS A 39 7.24 -4.46 16.08
C LYS A 39 7.00 -4.71 17.58
N PHE A 40 6.69 -3.68 18.36
CA PHE A 40 6.47 -3.78 19.80
C PHE A 40 5.15 -3.15 20.21
N PHE A 41 4.53 -3.70 21.26
CA PHE A 41 3.32 -3.12 21.83
C PHE A 41 3.60 -1.73 22.42
N LYS A 42 2.66 -0.79 22.26
CA LYS A 42 2.84 0.60 22.73
C LYS A 42 2.97 0.70 24.26
N LYS A 43 2.21 -0.12 24.97
CA LYS A 43 2.10 -0.05 26.44
C LYS A 43 2.95 -1.09 27.18
N LYS A 44 3.62 -2.00 26.47
CA LYS A 44 4.41 -3.09 27.06
C LYS A 44 5.69 -3.27 26.23
N PRO A 45 6.86 -3.43 26.86
CA PRO A 45 8.12 -3.68 26.15
C PRO A 45 8.19 -5.13 25.63
N ARG A 46 7.11 -5.62 25.01
CA ARG A 46 7.00 -6.95 24.41
C ARG A 46 6.86 -6.84 22.91
N GLU A 47 7.56 -7.71 22.20
CA GLU A 47 7.44 -7.82 20.75
C GLU A 47 6.03 -8.25 20.34
N ASN A 48 5.51 -7.63 19.28
CA ASN A 48 4.28 -8.01 18.62
C ASN A 48 4.60 -8.91 17.42
N SER A 49 4.62 -10.21 17.64
CA SER A 49 4.88 -11.20 16.59
C SER A 49 3.81 -11.21 15.49
N LEU A 50 2.64 -10.63 15.74
CA LEU A 50 1.53 -10.52 14.78
C LEU A 50 1.47 -9.18 14.06
N ALA A 51 2.45 -8.29 14.24
CA ALA A 51 2.42 -6.94 13.70
C ALA A 51 2.24 -6.89 12.16
N GLU A 52 2.84 -7.82 11.44
CA GLU A 52 2.73 -7.88 9.97
C GLU A 52 1.36 -8.44 9.55
N PHE A 53 0.85 -9.44 10.26
CA PHE A 53 -0.50 -9.95 10.06
C PHE A 53 -1.56 -8.87 10.33
N ASP A 54 -1.43 -8.11 11.43
CA ASP A 54 -2.32 -7.00 11.75
C ASP A 54 -2.33 -5.94 10.63
N CYS A 55 -1.17 -5.66 10.03
CA CYS A 55 -1.07 -4.74 8.89
C CYS A 55 -1.83 -5.28 7.66
N GLY A 56 -1.74 -6.57 7.37
CA GLY A 56 -2.49 -7.20 6.28
C GLY A 56 -4.00 -7.13 6.51
N ALA A 57 -4.45 -7.44 7.73
CA ALA A 57 -5.86 -7.34 8.11
C ALA A 57 -6.38 -5.89 8.00
N ALA A 58 -5.60 -4.92 8.51
CA ALA A 58 -5.95 -3.50 8.41
C ALA A 58 -5.97 -3.01 6.95
N TRP A 59 -5.06 -3.49 6.10
CA TRP A 59 -5.06 -3.21 4.66
C TRP A 59 -6.33 -3.73 3.99
N MET A 60 -6.72 -4.98 4.26
CA MET A 60 -7.94 -5.56 3.69
C MET A 60 -9.19 -4.80 4.14
N ALA A 61 -9.29 -4.45 5.43
CA ALA A 61 -10.40 -3.66 5.95
C ALA A 61 -10.50 -2.29 5.27
N LEU A 62 -9.36 -1.60 5.08
CA LEU A 62 -9.30 -0.34 4.35
C LEU A 62 -9.77 -0.50 2.90
N THR A 63 -9.31 -1.54 2.21
CA THR A 63 -9.66 -1.81 0.81
C THR A 63 -11.15 -2.07 0.65
N ILE A 64 -11.74 -2.89 1.52
CA ILE A 64 -13.19 -3.17 1.51
C ILE A 64 -13.98 -1.88 1.76
N GLN A 65 -13.61 -1.13 2.80
CA GLN A 65 -14.29 0.12 3.14
C GLN A 65 -14.18 1.16 2.02
N ALA A 66 -13.00 1.30 1.41
CA ALA A 66 -12.80 2.18 0.26
C ALA A 66 -13.72 1.78 -0.90
N ARG A 67 -13.84 0.48 -1.18
CA ARG A 67 -14.71 -0.03 -2.24
C ARG A 67 -16.20 0.25 -1.98
N LEU A 68 -16.65 0.07 -0.74
CA LEU A 68 -18.01 0.41 -0.34
C LEU A 68 -18.35 1.91 -0.51
N LEU A 69 -17.34 2.77 -0.37
CA LEU A 69 -17.43 4.21 -0.60
C LEU A 69 -17.23 4.62 -2.07
N GLY A 70 -17.11 3.65 -3.00
CA GLY A 70 -16.93 3.89 -4.43
C GLY A 70 -15.51 4.30 -4.83
N TYR A 71 -14.50 4.00 -3.98
CA TYR A 71 -13.09 4.19 -4.28
C TYR A 71 -12.41 2.85 -4.57
N TYR A 72 -11.24 2.94 -5.20
CA TYR A 72 -10.38 1.81 -5.49
C TYR A 72 -9.04 2.00 -4.79
N THR A 73 -8.41 0.89 -4.45
CA THR A 73 -7.08 0.87 -3.86
C THR A 73 -6.16 -0.01 -4.68
N HIS A 74 -4.88 0.35 -4.71
CA HIS A 74 -3.83 -0.47 -5.31
C HIS A 74 -2.65 -0.56 -4.35
N GLY A 75 -2.33 -1.78 -3.92
CA GLY A 75 -1.17 -2.06 -3.06
C GLY A 75 0.12 -2.13 -3.87
N MET A 76 1.19 -1.52 -3.38
CA MET A 76 2.47 -1.40 -4.07
C MET A 76 3.61 -1.98 -3.22
N GLY A 77 4.29 -3.02 -3.75
CA GLY A 77 5.56 -3.51 -3.22
C GLY A 77 6.77 -2.72 -3.74
N GLY A 78 6.63 -2.07 -4.90
CA GLY A 78 7.64 -1.25 -5.56
C GLY A 78 7.81 0.12 -4.88
N ILE A 79 8.48 0.14 -3.73
CA ILE A 79 8.69 1.32 -2.88
C ILE A 79 10.16 1.42 -2.47
N ASN A 80 10.64 2.62 -2.20
CA ASN A 80 11.95 2.88 -1.61
C ASN A 80 11.84 2.98 -0.09
N ARG A 81 12.10 1.86 0.60
CA ARG A 81 11.98 1.77 2.07
C ARG A 81 12.87 2.77 2.79
N ALA A 82 14.12 2.94 2.35
CA ALA A 82 15.04 3.86 2.99
C ALA A 82 14.54 5.31 2.95
N LYS A 83 14.01 5.76 1.80
CA LYS A 83 13.39 7.10 1.70
C LYS A 83 12.17 7.25 2.59
N ILE A 84 11.37 6.20 2.76
CA ILE A 84 10.18 6.22 3.64
C ILE A 84 10.62 6.31 5.10
N GLU A 85 11.63 5.53 5.49
CA GLU A 85 12.21 5.52 6.82
C GLU A 85 12.77 6.89 7.20
N GLU A 86 13.49 7.54 6.28
CA GLU A 86 14.01 8.89 6.42
C GLU A 86 12.89 9.92 6.53
N LEU A 87 11.93 9.91 5.58
CA LEU A 87 10.82 10.87 5.51
C LEU A 87 9.99 10.91 6.80
N PHE A 88 9.74 9.73 7.38
CA PHE A 88 8.94 9.61 8.61
C PHE A 88 9.79 9.48 9.87
N LYS A 89 11.12 9.55 9.77
CA LYS A 89 12.06 9.39 10.89
C LYS A 89 11.77 8.12 11.69
N LEU A 90 11.61 6.99 10.99
CA LEU A 90 11.24 5.72 11.61
C LEU A 90 12.40 5.14 12.42
N ASP A 91 12.08 4.63 13.61
CA ASP A 91 12.99 3.75 14.35
C ASP A 91 12.91 2.33 13.74
N VAL A 92 13.83 2.00 12.85
CA VAL A 92 13.86 0.71 12.11
C VAL A 92 13.99 -0.51 13.04
N LYS A 93 14.48 -0.31 14.28
CA LYS A 93 14.48 -1.38 15.29
C LYS A 93 13.08 -1.70 15.78
N LYS A 94 12.19 -0.70 15.83
CA LYS A 94 10.82 -0.81 16.35
C LYS A 94 9.73 -0.78 15.29
N GLN A 95 10.05 -0.37 14.07
CA GLN A 95 9.09 -0.18 12.99
C GLN A 95 9.59 -0.83 11.70
N LYS A 96 8.68 -1.29 10.84
CA LYS A 96 8.98 -1.90 9.55
C LYS A 96 8.04 -1.35 8.49
N VAL A 97 8.59 -0.86 7.40
CA VAL A 97 7.82 -0.46 6.24
C VAL A 97 7.31 -1.71 5.53
N MET A 98 6.00 -1.86 5.45
CA MET A 98 5.35 -3.02 4.84
C MET A 98 5.14 -2.82 3.34
N MET A 99 4.34 -1.84 2.97
CA MET A 99 3.96 -1.56 1.59
C MET A 99 3.52 -0.11 1.41
N GLY A 100 3.49 0.34 0.16
CA GLY A 100 2.79 1.54 -0.24
C GLY A 100 1.40 1.20 -0.78
N PHE A 101 0.54 2.20 -0.89
CA PHE A 101 -0.74 2.08 -1.57
C PHE A 101 -1.16 3.40 -2.20
N ALA A 102 -1.94 3.28 -3.27
CA ALA A 102 -2.69 4.37 -3.87
C ALA A 102 -4.18 4.17 -3.58
N LEU A 103 -4.93 5.27 -3.45
CA LEU A 103 -6.38 5.28 -3.32
C LEU A 103 -6.94 6.40 -4.19
N GLY A 104 -8.04 6.13 -4.91
CA GLY A 104 -8.68 7.11 -5.77
C GLY A 104 -9.92 6.56 -6.48
N LYS A 105 -10.47 7.35 -7.39
CA LYS A 105 -11.45 6.88 -8.36
C LYS A 105 -10.72 6.10 -9.44
N ARG A 106 -11.36 5.06 -9.97
CA ARG A 106 -10.85 4.34 -11.13
C ARG A 106 -11.29 5.07 -12.39
N GLU A 107 -10.33 5.32 -13.25
CA GLU A 107 -10.56 5.79 -14.61
C GLU A 107 -10.51 4.63 -15.60
N ASP A 108 -10.87 4.89 -16.86
CA ASP A 108 -10.75 3.92 -17.93
C ASP A 108 -9.27 3.61 -18.21
N ALA A 109 -8.98 2.35 -18.57
CA ALA A 109 -7.63 1.91 -18.87
C ALA A 109 -6.97 2.68 -20.02
N SER A 110 -7.76 3.30 -20.91
CA SER A 110 -7.24 4.13 -22.00
C SER A 110 -6.46 5.36 -21.51
N ALA A 111 -6.69 5.81 -20.26
CA ALA A 111 -5.92 6.89 -19.64
C ALA A 111 -4.49 6.47 -19.25
N LEU A 112 -4.19 5.18 -19.27
CA LEU A 112 -2.85 4.65 -18.96
C LEU A 112 -1.94 4.63 -20.20
N PRO A 113 -0.62 4.78 -20.02
CA PRO A 113 0.35 4.44 -21.05
C PRO A 113 0.13 3.00 -21.57
N GLU A 114 0.39 2.77 -22.86
CA GLU A 114 0.11 1.49 -23.52
C GLU A 114 0.74 0.29 -22.79
N GLU A 115 1.97 0.44 -22.32
CA GLU A 115 2.70 -0.59 -21.57
C GLU A 115 2.01 -1.01 -20.25
N LEU A 116 1.25 -0.09 -19.64
CA LEU A 116 0.50 -0.36 -18.42
C LEU A 116 -0.92 -0.86 -18.71
N ARG A 117 -1.52 -0.40 -19.83
CA ARG A 117 -2.86 -0.82 -20.26
C ARG A 117 -2.94 -2.33 -20.48
N ASN A 118 -1.91 -2.91 -21.08
CA ASN A 118 -1.83 -4.35 -21.34
C ASN A 118 -1.72 -5.18 -20.03
N LYS A 119 -1.42 -4.56 -18.90
CA LYS A 119 -1.34 -5.20 -17.57
C LYS A 119 -2.62 -5.03 -16.73
N GLU A 120 -3.63 -4.29 -17.24
CA GLU A 120 -4.91 -4.05 -16.56
C GLU A 120 -5.89 -5.24 -16.68
N ILE A 121 -5.36 -6.45 -16.86
CA ILE A 121 -6.13 -7.69 -16.91
C ILE A 121 -6.00 -8.35 -15.52
N PRO A 122 -7.13 -8.68 -14.85
CA PRO A 122 -7.07 -9.42 -13.58
C PRO A 122 -6.31 -10.74 -13.76
N SER A 123 -5.33 -11.00 -12.90
CA SER A 123 -4.65 -12.28 -12.87
C SER A 123 -5.60 -13.40 -12.40
N PRO A 124 -5.42 -14.63 -12.88
CA PRO A 124 -6.14 -15.79 -12.33
C PRO A 124 -5.84 -15.91 -10.82
N ARG A 125 -6.74 -16.58 -10.11
CA ARG A 125 -6.55 -16.92 -8.70
C ARG A 125 -6.14 -18.38 -8.61
N GLU A 126 -5.39 -18.70 -7.55
CA GLU A 126 -5.10 -20.09 -7.19
C GLU A 126 -6.40 -20.85 -6.93
N GLU A 127 -6.40 -22.11 -7.27
CA GLU A 127 -7.54 -23.00 -6.98
C GLU A 127 -7.71 -23.13 -5.46
N LEU A 128 -8.96 -23.14 -4.99
CA LEU A 128 -9.23 -23.19 -3.55
C LEU A 128 -8.58 -24.41 -2.88
N GLY A 129 -8.54 -25.55 -3.59
CA GLY A 129 -7.91 -26.78 -3.10
C GLY A 129 -6.39 -26.70 -2.89
N ASP A 130 -5.71 -25.73 -3.50
CA ASP A 130 -4.27 -25.53 -3.31
C ASP A 130 -3.95 -24.76 -2.03
N ILE A 131 -4.86 -23.88 -1.61
CA ILE A 131 -4.68 -22.99 -0.45
C ILE A 131 -5.52 -23.40 0.76
N TRP A 132 -6.54 -24.23 0.59
CA TRP A 132 -7.43 -24.71 1.66
C TRP A 132 -7.48 -26.22 1.67
N LYS A 133 -7.01 -26.83 2.76
CA LYS A 133 -7.06 -28.27 2.98
C LYS A 133 -8.09 -28.59 4.06
N ILE A 134 -9.04 -29.48 3.74
CA ILE A 134 -9.94 -30.10 4.73
C ILE A 134 -9.31 -31.44 5.10
N MET A 135 -9.00 -31.62 6.39
CA MET A 135 -8.38 -32.85 6.92
C MET A 135 -9.41 -33.67 7.67
#